data_e522c0a5f67e53a40fe87500a4f03cba
#
_entry.id   e522c0a5f67e53a40fe87500a4f03cba
#
_cell.length_a   1.000
_cell.length_b   1.000
_cell.length_c   1.000
_cell.angle_alpha   90.00
_cell.angle_beta   90.00
_cell.angle_gamma   90.00
#
_symmetry.space_group_name_H-M   'P 1'
#
loop_
_entity.id
_entity.type
_entity.pdbx_description
1 polymer ?
#
loop_
_entity_poly.entity_id
_entity_poly.type
_entity_poly.pdbx_seq_one_letter_code
_entity_poly.pdbx_strand_id
1 'polypeptide(L)'
;NLEKEKKDISKSKDESLFKKSKEISSELDKISTQQKNTKTELDNILSGIPNIPHPDVPNGKDENDNLEVLKAGKVPEFDFKPKSHYELGENLGMLDFDLATKTTGSRFVFVKKELALLERALSNFMLDIHIVQNGYQEISPPLIASENTMYGTGQLPKFENDQFEIKFDEGSDRKYLIPTAEVILTNIVKDKIVDQKDLPMRYVASTPCFRKEAGSYGKDTKGMIRQHQFYKVEMVSIVEKENCLEELERMTNCATDLLDKLELPYRKVILCSGDMGFSAEKTYDIEVWLPSENKYREISSCSSCSTFQAQRMKSRYKNKNKETVFVGTLNGSGLAVGRTLIAVLENYQQKDGSIIVPKVLRPYMNNLELISAK
;
A
#
# COMPACT_ATOMS: atom_id res chain seq x y z
N ASN A 1 33.61 -27.87 17.56
CA ASN A 1 34.69 -28.58 18.29
C ASN A 1 35.22 -27.78 19.49
N LEU A 2 35.51 -26.49 19.36
CA LEU A 2 36.04 -25.64 20.43
C LEU A 2 35.13 -25.56 21.67
N GLU A 3 33.81 -25.46 21.51
CA GLU A 3 32.86 -25.46 22.62
C GLU A 3 32.89 -26.78 23.41
N LYS A 4 33.00 -27.92 22.69
CA LYS A 4 33.11 -29.22 23.29
C LYS A 4 34.43 -29.34 24.07
N GLU A 5 35.56 -28.93 23.46
CA GLU A 5 36.87 -28.92 24.07
C GLU A 5 36.90 -28.05 25.34
N LYS A 6 36.33 -26.83 25.29
CA LYS A 6 36.17 -25.96 26.46
C LYS A 6 35.37 -26.62 27.58
N LYS A 7 34.29 -27.33 27.24
CA LYS A 7 33.45 -28.05 28.21
C LYS A 7 34.19 -29.24 28.85
N ASP A 8 34.99 -29.94 28.07
CA ASP A 8 35.77 -31.06 28.57
C ASP A 8 36.90 -30.58 29.48
N ILE A 9 37.59 -29.50 29.15
CA ILE A 9 38.58 -28.84 30.03
C ILE A 9 37.95 -28.40 31.35
N SER A 10 36.75 -27.75 31.28
CA SER A 10 36.03 -27.29 32.47
C SER A 10 35.63 -28.46 33.40
N LYS A 11 35.34 -29.65 32.83
CA LYS A 11 35.01 -30.86 33.62
C LYS A 11 36.22 -31.51 34.25
N SER A 12 37.41 -31.44 33.65
CA SER A 12 38.64 -32.08 34.14
C SER A 12 39.17 -31.45 35.45
N LYS A 13 38.78 -30.18 35.75
CA LYS A 13 39.30 -29.41 36.90
C LYS A 13 40.83 -29.30 36.97
N ASP A 14 41.48 -29.43 35.82
CA ASP A 14 42.94 -29.41 35.72
C ASP A 14 43.41 -27.94 35.54
N GLU A 15 44.08 -27.42 36.55
CA GLU A 15 44.58 -26.03 36.57
C GLU A 15 45.62 -25.77 35.48
N SER A 16 46.36 -26.82 35.03
CA SER A 16 47.35 -26.67 33.95
C SER A 16 46.71 -26.32 32.60
N LEU A 17 45.43 -26.59 32.42
CA LEU A 17 44.65 -26.32 31.23
C LEU A 17 43.94 -24.94 31.24
N PHE A 18 44.09 -24.16 32.31
CA PHE A 18 43.45 -22.89 32.50
C PHE A 18 43.83 -21.89 31.38
N LYS A 19 45.10 -21.85 30.97
CA LYS A 19 45.59 -20.99 29.87
C LYS A 19 44.93 -21.38 28.56
N LYS A 20 44.85 -22.67 28.25
CA LYS A 20 44.21 -23.22 27.05
C LYS A 20 42.71 -22.92 27.03
N SER A 21 42.01 -23.01 28.15
CA SER A 21 40.60 -22.67 28.28
C SER A 21 40.35 -21.15 27.98
N LYS A 22 41.26 -20.28 28.40
CA LYS A 22 41.19 -18.84 28.16
C LYS A 22 41.44 -18.53 26.69
N GLU A 23 42.38 -19.19 26.04
CA GLU A 23 42.66 -19.08 24.60
C GLU A 23 41.45 -19.51 23.76
N ILE A 24 40.86 -20.70 24.09
CA ILE A 24 39.64 -21.16 23.43
C ILE A 24 38.46 -20.20 23.63
N SER A 25 38.31 -19.59 24.81
CA SER A 25 37.28 -18.59 25.05
C SER A 25 37.47 -17.37 24.15
N SER A 26 38.69 -16.86 24.05
CA SER A 26 39.02 -15.73 23.18
C SER A 26 38.77 -16.03 21.70
N GLU A 27 39.06 -17.27 21.28
CA GLU A 27 38.81 -17.71 19.91
C GLU A 27 37.29 -17.83 19.61
N LEU A 28 36.55 -18.44 20.56
CA LEU A 28 35.06 -18.49 20.47
C LEU A 28 34.42 -17.12 20.40
N ASP A 29 34.89 -16.15 21.18
CA ASP A 29 34.40 -14.78 21.15
C ASP A 29 34.68 -14.11 19.79
N LYS A 30 35.85 -14.32 19.21
CA LYS A 30 36.21 -13.84 17.87
C LYS A 30 35.29 -14.46 16.79
N ILE A 31 35.11 -15.78 16.82
CA ILE A 31 34.26 -16.51 15.87
C ILE A 31 32.81 -16.04 16.01
N SER A 32 32.31 -15.88 17.24
CA SER A 32 30.96 -15.41 17.52
C SER A 32 30.74 -13.99 16.95
N THR A 33 31.72 -13.10 17.15
CA THR A 33 31.70 -11.74 16.61
C THR A 33 31.70 -11.76 15.08
N GLN A 34 32.57 -12.56 14.47
CA GLN A 34 32.63 -12.71 13.00
C GLN A 34 31.33 -13.28 12.45
N GLN A 35 30.79 -14.32 13.09
CA GLN A 35 29.50 -14.90 12.70
C GLN A 35 28.36 -13.89 12.76
N LYS A 36 28.30 -13.07 13.82
CA LYS A 36 27.32 -12.01 13.97
C LYS A 36 27.45 -10.95 12.85
N ASN A 37 28.69 -10.52 12.54
CA ASN A 37 28.93 -9.54 11.48
C ASN A 37 28.54 -10.10 10.11
N THR A 38 28.99 -11.31 9.77
CA THR A 38 28.65 -11.97 8.50
C THR A 38 27.14 -12.20 8.38
N LYS A 39 26.46 -12.57 9.46
CA LYS A 39 25.00 -12.69 9.47
C LYS A 39 24.32 -11.36 9.21
N THR A 40 24.75 -10.30 9.87
CA THR A 40 24.20 -8.93 9.66
C THR A 40 24.38 -8.47 8.20
N GLU A 41 25.57 -8.73 7.63
CA GLU A 41 25.86 -8.40 6.24
C GLU A 41 24.95 -9.20 5.27
N LEU A 42 24.80 -10.50 5.51
CA LEU A 42 23.88 -11.35 4.73
C LEU A 42 22.43 -10.88 4.84
N ASP A 43 21.96 -10.59 6.06
CA ASP A 43 20.59 -10.11 6.30
C ASP A 43 20.35 -8.76 5.58
N ASN A 44 21.34 -7.87 5.57
CA ASN A 44 21.27 -6.59 4.83
C ASN A 44 21.15 -6.82 3.33
N ILE A 45 21.95 -7.72 2.75
CA ILE A 45 21.87 -8.08 1.31
C ILE A 45 20.49 -8.68 1.01
N LEU A 46 20.06 -9.68 1.77
CA LEU A 46 18.78 -10.36 1.55
C LEU A 46 17.57 -9.40 1.70
N SER A 47 17.65 -8.46 2.63
CA SER A 47 16.59 -7.47 2.83
C SER A 47 16.37 -6.54 1.64
N GLY A 48 17.39 -6.36 0.78
CA GLY A 48 17.34 -5.55 -0.44
C GLY A 48 16.91 -6.31 -1.70
N ILE A 49 16.68 -7.62 -1.63
CA ILE A 49 16.25 -8.43 -2.78
C ILE A 49 14.73 -8.39 -2.92
N PRO A 50 14.17 -8.03 -4.09
CA PRO A 50 12.73 -8.01 -4.33
C PRO A 50 12.13 -9.41 -4.37
N ASN A 51 10.81 -9.49 -4.31
CA ASN A 51 10.07 -10.72 -4.55
C ASN A 51 10.27 -11.22 -5.99
N ILE A 52 10.03 -12.52 -6.21
CA ILE A 52 10.15 -13.16 -7.53
C ILE A 52 8.82 -13.00 -8.27
N PRO A 53 8.82 -12.44 -9.49
CA PRO A 53 7.61 -12.34 -10.30
C PRO A 53 7.00 -13.70 -10.62
N HIS A 54 5.65 -13.76 -10.62
CA HIS A 54 4.92 -14.94 -11.10
C HIS A 54 5.20 -15.17 -12.61
N PRO A 55 5.21 -16.41 -13.09
CA PRO A 55 5.47 -16.73 -14.52
C PRO A 55 4.54 -16.03 -15.52
N ASP A 56 3.31 -15.66 -15.11
CA ASP A 56 2.35 -14.94 -15.96
C ASP A 56 2.63 -13.43 -16.06
N VAL A 57 3.61 -12.91 -15.32
CA VAL A 57 3.96 -11.48 -15.35
C VAL A 57 4.73 -11.19 -16.64
N PRO A 58 4.30 -10.19 -17.43
CA PRO A 58 5.03 -9.80 -18.63
C PRO A 58 6.46 -9.35 -18.31
N ASN A 59 7.42 -9.74 -19.14
CA ASN A 59 8.75 -9.16 -19.06
C ASN A 59 8.72 -7.75 -19.63
N GLY A 60 9.26 -6.78 -18.90
CA GLY A 60 9.30 -5.38 -19.34
C GLY A 60 10.22 -4.54 -18.47
N LYS A 61 10.40 -3.27 -18.84
CA LYS A 61 11.30 -2.32 -18.16
C LYS A 61 10.55 -1.26 -17.35
N ASP A 62 9.42 -0.80 -17.86
CA ASP A 62 8.65 0.31 -17.29
C ASP A 62 7.15 0.20 -17.66
N GLU A 63 6.38 1.22 -17.31
CA GLU A 63 4.94 1.29 -17.52
C GLU A 63 4.47 1.09 -18.97
N ASN A 64 5.33 1.29 -19.98
CA ASN A 64 4.99 1.10 -21.39
C ASN A 64 4.89 -0.38 -21.78
N ASP A 65 5.49 -1.26 -21.00
CA ASP A 65 5.48 -2.71 -21.21
C ASP A 65 4.34 -3.41 -20.43
N ASN A 66 3.49 -2.67 -19.73
CA ASN A 66 2.33 -3.20 -19.03
C ASN A 66 1.27 -3.70 -20.00
N LEU A 67 0.61 -4.81 -19.66
CA LEU A 67 -0.37 -5.45 -20.54
C LEU A 67 -1.81 -5.04 -20.16
N GLU A 68 -2.50 -4.33 -21.05
CA GLU A 68 -3.93 -4.09 -20.91
C GLU A 68 -4.73 -5.38 -21.06
N VAL A 69 -5.52 -5.73 -20.03
CA VAL A 69 -6.31 -6.98 -19.99
C VAL A 69 -7.81 -6.74 -19.99
N LEU A 70 -8.26 -5.54 -19.63
CA LEU A 70 -9.67 -5.15 -19.62
C LEU A 70 -9.80 -3.65 -19.83
N LYS A 71 -10.84 -3.26 -20.55
CA LYS A 71 -11.31 -1.88 -20.66
C LYS A 71 -12.83 -1.84 -20.51
N ALA A 72 -13.33 -0.99 -19.63
CA ALA A 72 -14.73 -0.93 -19.27
C ALA A 72 -15.23 0.52 -19.09
N GLY A 73 -16.55 0.68 -19.11
CA GLY A 73 -17.19 1.99 -19.05
C GLY A 73 -17.17 2.75 -20.37
N LYS A 74 -18.05 3.76 -20.49
CA LYS A 74 -18.12 4.63 -21.66
C LYS A 74 -17.40 5.93 -21.36
N VAL A 75 -16.38 6.26 -22.15
CA VAL A 75 -15.71 7.57 -22.09
C VAL A 75 -16.72 8.66 -22.43
N PRO A 76 -16.91 9.67 -21.58
CA PRO A 76 -17.86 10.74 -21.85
C PRO A 76 -17.42 11.60 -23.04
N GLU A 77 -18.38 12.00 -23.85
CA GLU A 77 -18.20 12.96 -24.94
C GLU A 77 -18.70 14.34 -24.49
N PHE A 78 -17.87 15.36 -24.62
CA PHE A 78 -18.20 16.73 -24.25
C PHE A 78 -18.31 17.61 -25.51
N ASP A 79 -19.30 18.49 -25.56
CA ASP A 79 -19.43 19.53 -26.59
C ASP A 79 -18.61 20.80 -26.25
N PHE A 80 -17.76 20.70 -25.21
CA PHE A 80 -16.87 21.73 -24.71
C PHE A 80 -15.52 21.13 -24.35
N LYS A 81 -14.48 21.96 -24.17
CA LYS A 81 -13.16 21.49 -23.71
C LYS A 81 -13.23 21.15 -22.22
N PRO A 82 -13.02 19.88 -21.81
CA PRO A 82 -13.00 19.52 -20.40
C PRO A 82 -11.92 20.28 -19.64
N LYS A 83 -12.29 20.78 -18.45
CA LYS A 83 -11.37 21.41 -17.51
C LYS A 83 -10.76 20.37 -16.60
N SER A 84 -9.56 20.63 -16.13
CA SER A 84 -8.91 19.82 -15.11
C SER A 84 -9.60 19.99 -13.75
N HIS A 85 -9.45 18.98 -12.87
CA HIS A 85 -10.01 19.01 -11.53
C HIS A 85 -9.58 20.22 -10.70
N TYR A 86 -8.34 20.71 -10.87
CA TYR A 86 -7.88 21.90 -10.16
C TYR A 86 -8.53 23.17 -10.69
N GLU A 87 -8.70 23.32 -12.01
CA GLU A 87 -9.45 24.45 -12.58
C GLU A 87 -10.91 24.44 -12.12
N LEU A 88 -11.56 23.27 -12.10
CA LEU A 88 -12.94 23.13 -11.61
C LEU A 88 -13.03 23.49 -10.13
N GLY A 89 -12.15 22.93 -9.31
CA GLY A 89 -12.17 23.14 -7.86
C GLY A 89 -11.85 24.57 -7.44
N GLU A 90 -10.91 25.24 -8.12
CA GLU A 90 -10.61 26.66 -7.91
C GLU A 90 -11.77 27.56 -8.33
N ASN A 91 -12.36 27.32 -9.51
CA ASN A 91 -13.53 28.08 -9.99
C ASN A 91 -14.75 27.94 -9.07
N LEU A 92 -14.94 26.75 -8.48
CA LEU A 92 -15.97 26.53 -7.47
C LEU A 92 -15.62 27.18 -6.09
N GLY A 93 -14.36 27.58 -5.89
CA GLY A 93 -13.87 28.07 -4.60
C GLY A 93 -13.80 26.96 -3.53
N MET A 94 -13.61 25.71 -3.97
CA MET A 94 -13.65 24.52 -3.11
C MET A 94 -12.34 23.75 -3.03
N LEU A 95 -11.36 24.01 -3.90
CA LEU A 95 -9.96 23.61 -3.76
C LEU A 95 -9.09 24.85 -3.59
N ASP A 96 -8.11 24.78 -2.67
CA ASP A 96 -7.26 25.92 -2.36
C ASP A 96 -5.81 25.45 -2.16
N PHE A 97 -5.03 25.56 -3.21
CA PHE A 97 -3.61 25.18 -3.23
C PHE A 97 -2.71 26.26 -2.66
N ASP A 98 -3.10 27.54 -2.84
CA ASP A 98 -2.34 28.69 -2.33
C ASP A 98 -2.34 28.72 -0.79
N LEU A 99 -3.51 28.47 -0.18
CA LEU A 99 -3.63 28.35 1.28
C LEU A 99 -2.80 27.17 1.81
N ALA A 100 -2.85 26.05 1.12
CA ALA A 100 -2.04 24.87 1.49
C ALA A 100 -0.54 25.16 1.41
N THR A 101 -0.10 25.88 0.37
CA THR A 101 1.31 26.28 0.22
C THR A 101 1.76 27.19 1.35
N LYS A 102 0.91 28.13 1.77
CA LYS A 102 1.21 29.06 2.88
C LYS A 102 1.27 28.37 4.26
N THR A 103 0.46 27.34 4.48
CA THR A 103 0.34 26.69 5.79
C THR A 103 1.26 25.50 5.93
N THR A 104 1.50 24.75 4.85
CA THR A 104 2.15 23.45 4.92
C THR A 104 3.27 23.28 3.87
N GLY A 105 3.04 23.78 2.65
CA GLY A 105 3.96 23.65 1.53
C GLY A 105 3.28 23.16 0.25
N SER A 106 4.10 22.82 -0.75
CA SER A 106 3.62 22.25 -2.01
C SER A 106 3.10 20.84 -1.84
N ARG A 107 2.28 20.34 -2.81
CA ARG A 107 1.69 18.99 -2.81
C ARG A 107 0.73 18.72 -1.64
N PHE A 108 0.12 19.78 -1.12
CA PHE A 108 -1.03 19.74 -0.22
C PHE A 108 -2.18 20.54 -0.83
N VAL A 109 -3.39 20.30 -0.36
CA VAL A 109 -4.58 21.02 -0.79
C VAL A 109 -5.57 21.17 0.36
N PHE A 110 -6.28 22.29 0.40
CA PHE A 110 -7.48 22.43 1.21
C PHE A 110 -8.68 22.07 0.36
N VAL A 111 -9.36 20.98 0.70
CA VAL A 111 -10.66 20.62 0.12
C VAL A 111 -11.74 21.21 0.99
N LYS A 112 -12.67 21.96 0.41
CA LYS A 112 -13.64 22.77 1.17
C LYS A 112 -15.08 22.47 0.76
N LYS A 113 -16.05 22.81 1.61
CA LYS A 113 -17.49 22.81 1.36
C LYS A 113 -18.00 21.46 0.80
N GLU A 114 -18.72 21.53 -0.33
CA GLU A 114 -19.36 20.39 -0.97
C GLU A 114 -18.33 19.37 -1.51
N LEU A 115 -17.11 19.79 -1.89
CA LEU A 115 -16.05 18.86 -2.28
C LEU A 115 -15.47 18.11 -1.08
N ALA A 116 -15.35 18.73 0.10
CA ALA A 116 -14.98 18.03 1.33
C ALA A 116 -16.05 16.98 1.74
N LEU A 117 -17.32 17.33 1.53
CA LEU A 117 -18.42 16.37 1.72
C LEU A 117 -18.33 15.22 0.71
N LEU A 118 -18.03 15.51 -0.57
CA LEU A 118 -17.86 14.50 -1.62
C LEU A 118 -16.68 13.57 -1.34
N GLU A 119 -15.53 14.10 -0.89
CA GLU A 119 -14.37 13.28 -0.51
C GLU A 119 -14.71 12.28 0.61
N ARG A 120 -15.41 12.75 1.65
CA ARG A 120 -15.90 11.89 2.74
C ARG A 120 -16.96 10.88 2.26
N ALA A 121 -17.87 11.32 1.38
CA ALA A 121 -18.89 10.47 0.78
C ALA A 121 -18.27 9.31 -0.02
N LEU A 122 -17.25 9.59 -0.82
CA LEU A 122 -16.48 8.59 -1.55
C LEU A 122 -15.85 7.58 -0.60
N SER A 123 -15.19 8.04 0.44
CA SER A 123 -14.56 7.16 1.44
C SER A 123 -15.58 6.24 2.12
N ASN A 124 -16.70 6.78 2.58
CA ASN A 124 -17.75 6.01 3.25
C ASN A 124 -18.42 5.02 2.28
N PHE A 125 -18.73 5.44 1.05
CA PHE A 125 -19.29 4.58 0.02
C PHE A 125 -18.39 3.36 -0.27
N MET A 126 -17.07 3.59 -0.44
CA MET A 126 -16.11 2.51 -0.68
C MET A 126 -16.05 1.54 0.50
N LEU A 127 -15.99 2.05 1.75
CA LEU A 127 -15.99 1.22 2.94
C LEU A 127 -17.26 0.38 3.03
N ASP A 128 -18.44 0.98 2.88
CA ASP A 128 -19.72 0.28 2.98
C ASP A 128 -19.82 -0.87 1.96
N ILE A 129 -19.39 -0.64 0.70
CA ILE A 129 -19.37 -1.70 -0.32
C ILE A 129 -18.43 -2.83 0.08
N HIS A 130 -17.22 -2.52 0.55
CA HIS A 130 -16.27 -3.56 0.93
C HIS A 130 -16.73 -4.35 2.16
N ILE A 131 -17.36 -3.69 3.14
CA ILE A 131 -17.88 -4.35 4.34
C ILE A 131 -19.11 -5.19 4.03
N VAL A 132 -20.11 -4.59 3.36
CA VAL A 132 -21.44 -5.21 3.21
C VAL A 132 -21.47 -6.22 2.07
N GLN A 133 -20.79 -5.94 0.94
CA GLN A 133 -20.88 -6.77 -0.26
C GLN A 133 -19.66 -7.67 -0.45
N ASN A 134 -18.48 -7.21 -0.06
CA ASN A 134 -17.22 -7.88 -0.38
C ASN A 134 -16.63 -8.67 0.80
N GLY A 135 -17.29 -8.66 1.98
CA GLY A 135 -16.92 -9.47 3.13
C GLY A 135 -15.61 -9.07 3.81
N TYR A 136 -15.22 -7.80 3.70
CA TYR A 136 -14.10 -7.25 4.46
C TYR A 136 -14.54 -6.81 5.86
N GLN A 137 -13.65 -6.99 6.83
CA GLN A 137 -13.81 -6.42 8.17
C GLN A 137 -13.14 -5.07 8.23
N GLU A 138 -13.89 -4.04 8.62
CA GLU A 138 -13.33 -2.71 8.84
C GLU A 138 -12.43 -2.69 10.09
N ILE A 139 -11.29 -2.04 9.95
CA ILE A 139 -10.35 -1.77 11.03
C ILE A 139 -10.04 -0.27 11.04
N SER A 140 -10.06 0.34 12.23
CA SER A 140 -9.53 1.69 12.46
C SER A 140 -8.12 1.57 13.07
N PRO A 141 -7.04 1.58 12.24
CA PRO A 141 -5.71 1.29 12.70
C PRO A 141 -4.97 2.52 13.20
N PRO A 142 -3.89 2.35 14.01
CA PRO A 142 -2.94 3.42 14.27
C PRO A 142 -2.29 3.94 12.97
N LEU A 143 -1.94 5.23 12.94
CA LEU A 143 -1.32 5.88 11.77
C LEU A 143 0.21 5.98 11.88
N ILE A 144 0.77 5.49 12.97
CA ILE A 144 2.20 5.48 13.24
C ILE A 144 2.69 4.03 13.33
N ALA A 145 3.64 3.68 12.48
CA ALA A 145 4.23 2.34 12.42
C ALA A 145 5.63 2.32 13.02
N SER A 146 6.02 1.20 13.64
CA SER A 146 7.41 0.96 14.04
C SER A 146 8.25 0.57 12.81
N GLU A 147 9.58 0.79 12.89
CA GLU A 147 10.53 0.35 11.88
C GLU A 147 10.35 -1.14 11.50
N ASN A 148 10.17 -1.99 12.50
CA ASN A 148 9.97 -3.42 12.32
C ASN A 148 8.64 -3.76 11.62
N THR A 149 7.60 -2.93 11.79
CA THR A 149 6.32 -3.05 11.07
C THR A 149 6.49 -2.62 9.60
N MET A 150 7.23 -1.54 9.35
CA MET A 150 7.59 -1.09 8.00
C MET A 150 8.44 -2.12 7.24
N TYR A 151 9.37 -2.77 7.95
CA TYR A 151 10.17 -3.87 7.39
C TYR A 151 9.30 -5.08 7.00
N GLY A 152 8.31 -5.42 7.83
CA GLY A 152 7.43 -6.57 7.61
C GLY A 152 6.71 -6.56 6.26
N THR A 153 6.32 -5.39 5.77
CA THR A 153 5.63 -5.21 4.47
C THR A 153 6.58 -4.80 3.34
N GLY A 154 7.90 -4.68 3.60
CA GLY A 154 8.90 -4.35 2.58
C GLY A 154 9.04 -2.86 2.27
N GLN A 155 8.47 -1.98 3.09
CA GLN A 155 8.68 -0.53 2.96
C GLN A 155 10.13 -0.16 3.29
N LEU A 156 10.70 -0.83 4.29
CA LEU A 156 12.11 -0.68 4.66
C LEU A 156 12.90 -1.96 4.31
N PRO A 157 14.18 -1.81 3.97
CA PRO A 157 14.95 -0.57 3.84
C PRO A 157 14.75 0.17 2.50
N LYS A 158 14.13 -0.47 1.50
CA LYS A 158 14.12 -0.04 0.08
C LYS A 158 13.59 1.38 -0.13
N PHE A 159 12.50 1.75 0.53
CA PHE A 159 11.79 3.02 0.32
C PHE A 159 11.97 4.00 1.49
N GLU A 160 13.08 3.93 2.23
CA GLU A 160 13.33 4.78 3.40
C GLU A 160 13.25 6.27 3.07
N ASN A 161 13.79 6.69 1.93
CA ASN A 161 13.78 8.10 1.51
C ASN A 161 12.36 8.63 1.20
N ASP A 162 11.39 7.74 0.99
CA ASP A 162 10.00 8.09 0.68
C ASP A 162 9.10 8.16 1.94
N GLN A 163 9.62 7.74 3.10
CA GLN A 163 8.87 7.68 4.35
C GLN A 163 9.02 8.95 5.19
N PHE A 164 7.94 9.37 5.86
CA PHE A 164 7.98 10.39 6.91
C PHE A 164 8.36 9.73 8.23
N GLU A 165 9.62 9.88 8.64
CA GLU A 165 10.08 9.48 9.97
C GLU A 165 9.66 10.51 11.02
N ILE A 166 9.21 10.03 12.17
CA ILE A 166 8.80 10.84 13.32
C ILE A 166 9.82 10.67 14.44
N LYS A 167 10.28 11.79 14.99
CA LYS A 167 11.02 11.78 16.25
C LYS A 167 10.02 11.62 17.40
N PHE A 168 10.15 10.53 18.14
CA PHE A 168 9.30 10.26 19.30
C PHE A 168 10.05 10.70 20.56
N ASP A 169 11.03 9.90 21.00
CA ASP A 169 11.89 10.20 22.14
C ASP A 169 13.34 9.87 21.78
N GLU A 170 14.32 10.51 22.44
CA GLU A 170 15.75 10.19 22.26
C GLU A 170 16.00 8.74 22.71
N GLY A 171 16.56 7.91 21.81
CA GLY A 171 16.88 6.50 22.07
C GLY A 171 15.71 5.53 21.89
N SER A 172 14.53 5.99 21.44
CA SER A 172 13.42 5.09 21.08
C SER A 172 13.60 4.49 19.68
N ASP A 173 12.91 3.35 19.43
CA ASP A 173 12.82 2.77 18.09
C ASP A 173 12.23 3.79 17.09
N ARG A 174 12.75 3.78 15.87
CA ARG A 174 12.27 4.65 14.78
C ARG A 174 10.78 4.42 14.51
N LYS A 175 10.05 5.49 14.31
CA LYS A 175 8.63 5.52 14.00
C LYS A 175 8.38 6.28 12.71
N TYR A 176 7.31 5.91 12.01
CA TYR A 176 6.97 6.45 10.70
C TYR A 176 5.48 6.72 10.60
N LEU A 177 5.09 7.79 9.91
CA LEU A 177 3.71 7.92 9.41
C LEU A 177 3.48 6.85 8.34
N ILE A 178 2.32 6.21 8.36
CA ILE A 178 2.02 5.14 7.40
C ILE A 178 1.90 5.67 5.95
N PRO A 179 2.58 5.07 4.96
CA PRO A 179 2.38 5.41 3.55
C PRO A 179 1.12 4.76 2.96
N THR A 180 0.55 3.80 3.66
CA THR A 180 -0.63 3.00 3.35
C THR A 180 -1.08 2.24 4.60
N ALA A 181 -2.38 1.98 4.73
CA ALA A 181 -2.90 1.15 5.81
C ALA A 181 -2.42 -0.31 5.70
N GLU A 182 -2.00 -0.77 4.52
CA GLU A 182 -1.37 -2.09 4.32
C GLU A 182 -0.34 -2.39 5.40
N VAL A 183 0.51 -1.43 5.73
CA VAL A 183 1.61 -1.60 6.71
C VAL A 183 1.09 -2.10 8.06
N ILE A 184 -0.02 -1.55 8.54
CA ILE A 184 -0.58 -1.94 9.83
C ILE A 184 -1.48 -3.18 9.69
N LEU A 185 -2.35 -3.20 8.67
CA LEU A 185 -3.33 -4.28 8.50
C LEU A 185 -2.66 -5.63 8.26
N THR A 186 -1.62 -5.69 7.43
CA THR A 186 -0.89 -6.93 7.15
C THR A 186 -0.15 -7.42 8.39
N ASN A 187 0.38 -6.52 9.23
CA ASN A 187 1.09 -6.87 10.46
C ASN A 187 0.16 -7.34 11.62
N ILE A 188 -1.16 -7.37 11.45
CA ILE A 188 -2.09 -7.96 12.44
C ILE A 188 -1.73 -9.41 12.77
N VAL A 189 -1.17 -10.14 11.80
CA VAL A 189 -0.75 -11.55 11.93
C VAL A 189 0.75 -11.73 12.17
N LYS A 190 1.49 -10.65 12.44
CA LYS A 190 2.95 -10.71 12.70
C LYS A 190 3.27 -11.59 13.89
N ASP A 191 4.31 -12.41 13.76
CA ASP A 191 4.81 -13.40 14.76
C ASP A 191 3.75 -14.41 15.22
N LYS A 192 2.67 -14.61 14.43
CA LYS A 192 1.58 -15.54 14.77
C LYS A 192 1.60 -16.81 13.93
N ILE A 193 1.05 -17.86 14.51
CA ILE A 193 0.59 -19.06 13.80
C ILE A 193 -0.93 -19.02 13.88
N VAL A 194 -1.59 -18.63 12.79
CA VAL A 194 -3.05 -18.53 12.72
C VAL A 194 -3.68 -19.90 12.45
N ASP A 195 -4.93 -20.06 12.84
CA ASP A 195 -5.69 -21.28 12.52
C ASP A 195 -6.08 -21.24 11.03
N GLN A 196 -5.95 -22.36 10.31
CA GLN A 196 -6.36 -22.48 8.91
C GLN A 196 -7.84 -22.14 8.71
N LYS A 197 -8.71 -22.50 9.67
CA LYS A 197 -10.15 -22.22 9.62
C LYS A 197 -10.50 -20.72 9.62
N ASP A 198 -9.59 -19.86 10.11
CA ASP A 198 -9.76 -18.42 10.16
C ASP A 198 -9.35 -17.73 8.84
N LEU A 199 -8.73 -18.48 7.92
CA LEU A 199 -8.37 -18.01 6.58
C LEU A 199 -9.56 -18.23 5.60
N PRO A 200 -9.81 -17.30 4.68
CA PRO A 200 -9.11 -16.03 4.47
C PRO A 200 -9.52 -14.96 5.49
N MET A 201 -8.56 -14.17 6.01
CA MET A 201 -8.82 -12.95 6.76
C MET A 201 -8.79 -11.78 5.80
N ARG A 202 -9.82 -10.93 5.81
CA ARG A 202 -9.94 -9.77 4.92
C ARG A 202 -10.22 -8.52 5.72
N TYR A 203 -9.33 -7.53 5.60
CA TYR A 203 -9.40 -6.28 6.35
C TYR A 203 -9.47 -5.09 5.39
N VAL A 204 -10.23 -4.06 5.78
CA VAL A 204 -10.31 -2.80 5.06
C VAL A 204 -10.18 -1.64 6.03
N ALA A 205 -9.50 -0.58 5.61
CA ALA A 205 -9.40 0.67 6.36
C ALA A 205 -9.41 1.87 5.43
N SER A 206 -10.06 2.96 5.83
CA SER A 206 -9.89 4.27 5.22
C SER A 206 -8.99 5.11 6.11
N THR A 207 -7.81 5.46 5.61
CA THR A 207 -6.83 6.23 6.39
C THR A 207 -6.21 7.35 5.58
N PRO A 208 -5.74 8.43 6.23
CA PRO A 208 -4.71 9.25 5.65
C PRO A 208 -3.45 8.41 5.43
N CYS A 209 -2.76 8.69 4.34
CA CYS A 209 -1.50 8.07 3.93
C CYS A 209 -0.48 9.18 3.66
N PHE A 210 0.81 8.92 3.96
CA PHE A 210 1.84 9.94 3.94
C PHE A 210 3.04 9.46 3.12
N ARG A 211 3.40 10.20 2.04
CA ARG A 211 4.52 9.87 1.15
C ARG A 211 5.33 11.12 0.83
N LYS A 212 6.66 11.03 0.93
CA LYS A 212 7.55 12.14 0.53
C LYS A 212 7.61 12.33 -0.98
N GLU A 213 7.18 11.34 -1.78
CA GLU A 213 7.21 11.39 -3.24
C GLU A 213 8.62 11.72 -3.78
N ALA A 214 9.67 11.14 -3.16
CA ALA A 214 11.08 11.50 -3.38
C ALA A 214 11.55 11.29 -4.83
N GLY A 215 10.94 10.36 -5.58
CA GLY A 215 11.29 10.07 -6.98
C GLY A 215 10.49 10.85 -8.02
N SER A 216 9.55 11.73 -7.61
CA SER A 216 8.57 12.35 -8.52
C SER A 216 8.84 13.84 -8.81
N TYR A 217 10.10 14.27 -8.73
CA TYR A 217 10.45 15.67 -9.01
C TYR A 217 10.02 16.08 -10.43
N GLY A 218 9.25 17.19 -10.54
CA GLY A 218 8.75 17.71 -11.82
C GLY A 218 7.55 16.95 -12.41
N LYS A 219 7.13 15.81 -11.86
CA LYS A 219 5.94 15.08 -12.31
C LYS A 219 4.71 15.54 -11.53
N ASP A 220 3.58 15.73 -12.24
CA ASP A 220 2.26 16.06 -11.67
C ASP A 220 2.33 17.17 -10.59
N THR A 221 2.97 18.29 -10.94
CA THR A 221 3.22 19.41 -10.00
C THR A 221 1.98 20.23 -9.70
N LYS A 222 0.92 20.11 -10.51
CA LYS A 222 -0.36 20.79 -10.33
C LYS A 222 -1.46 19.80 -9.95
N GLY A 223 -2.40 20.25 -9.13
CA GLY A 223 -3.57 19.48 -8.73
C GLY A 223 -3.27 18.43 -7.65
N MET A 224 -4.11 17.39 -7.59
CA MET A 224 -4.18 16.43 -6.50
C MET A 224 -3.68 15.02 -6.88
N ILE A 225 -3.08 14.83 -8.06
CA ILE A 225 -2.63 13.49 -8.53
C ILE A 225 -1.53 12.93 -7.63
N ARG A 226 -0.60 13.79 -7.19
CA ARG A 226 0.50 13.44 -6.28
C ARG A 226 0.54 14.40 -5.09
N GLN A 227 0.25 13.85 -3.92
CA GLN A 227 0.18 14.59 -2.66
C GLN A 227 1.05 13.92 -1.59
N HIS A 228 1.61 14.71 -0.68
CA HIS A 228 2.32 14.21 0.51
C HIS A 228 1.38 13.57 1.52
N GLN A 229 0.13 13.99 1.54
CA GLN A 229 -0.94 13.45 2.36
C GLN A 229 -2.19 13.25 1.51
N PHE A 230 -2.78 12.06 1.54
CA PHE A 230 -4.01 11.72 0.83
C PHE A 230 -4.78 10.63 1.57
N TYR A 231 -6.07 10.49 1.31
CA TYR A 231 -6.89 9.42 1.84
C TYR A 231 -6.93 8.23 0.88
N LYS A 232 -6.86 7.02 1.45
CA LYS A 232 -6.96 5.76 0.72
C LYS A 232 -7.80 4.76 1.49
N VAL A 233 -8.74 4.13 0.81
CA VAL A 233 -9.39 2.91 1.30
C VAL A 233 -8.48 1.75 0.88
N GLU A 234 -7.97 1.02 1.86
CA GLU A 234 -7.02 -0.07 1.63
C GLU A 234 -7.60 -1.39 2.04
N MET A 235 -7.53 -2.36 1.14
CA MET A 235 -7.90 -3.76 1.34
C MET A 235 -6.65 -4.59 1.59
N VAL A 236 -6.71 -5.49 2.57
CA VAL A 236 -5.67 -6.49 2.84
C VAL A 236 -6.32 -7.85 2.99
N SER A 237 -5.73 -8.87 2.38
CA SER A 237 -6.14 -10.25 2.56
C SER A 237 -4.96 -11.11 3.04
N ILE A 238 -5.23 -11.95 4.02
CA ILE A 238 -4.33 -13.00 4.51
C ILE A 238 -4.97 -14.32 4.15
N VAL A 239 -4.27 -15.13 3.36
CA VAL A 239 -4.82 -16.36 2.78
C VAL A 239 -3.85 -17.53 2.89
N GLU A 240 -4.30 -18.73 2.57
CA GLU A 240 -3.39 -19.82 2.23
C GLU A 240 -2.59 -19.45 0.98
N LYS A 241 -1.31 -19.78 0.92
CA LYS A 241 -0.42 -19.42 -0.21
C LYS A 241 -1.01 -19.80 -1.57
N GLU A 242 -1.61 -20.98 -1.64
CA GLU A 242 -2.17 -21.56 -2.85
C GLU A 242 -3.34 -20.75 -3.42
N ASN A 243 -4.01 -19.96 -2.57
CA ASN A 243 -5.18 -19.16 -2.92
C ASN A 243 -4.84 -17.70 -3.27
N CYS A 244 -3.55 -17.33 -3.31
CA CYS A 244 -3.14 -15.93 -3.54
C CYS A 244 -3.62 -15.38 -4.89
N LEU A 245 -3.52 -16.14 -5.97
CA LEU A 245 -3.90 -15.65 -7.30
C LEU A 245 -5.42 -15.52 -7.45
N GLU A 246 -6.19 -16.47 -6.91
CA GLU A 246 -7.66 -16.40 -6.88
C GLU A 246 -8.13 -15.18 -6.06
N GLU A 247 -7.53 -14.97 -4.89
CA GLU A 247 -7.84 -13.81 -4.05
C GLU A 247 -7.41 -12.49 -4.70
N LEU A 248 -6.32 -12.47 -5.50
CA LEU A 248 -5.92 -11.30 -6.26
C LEU A 248 -6.98 -10.90 -7.29
N GLU A 249 -7.50 -11.86 -8.05
CA GLU A 249 -8.60 -11.62 -9.00
C GLU A 249 -9.85 -11.10 -8.27
N ARG A 250 -10.21 -11.74 -7.15
CA ARG A 250 -11.36 -11.31 -6.33
C ARG A 250 -11.17 -9.88 -5.81
N MET A 251 -10.00 -9.57 -5.24
CA MET A 251 -9.67 -8.23 -4.71
C MET A 251 -9.72 -7.17 -5.80
N THR A 252 -9.16 -7.47 -6.96
CA THR A 252 -9.20 -6.57 -8.13
C THR A 252 -10.63 -6.31 -8.60
N ASN A 253 -11.48 -7.36 -8.62
CA ASN A 253 -12.90 -7.22 -8.97
C ASN A 253 -13.65 -6.38 -7.92
N CYS A 254 -13.32 -6.46 -6.64
CA CYS A 254 -13.89 -5.56 -5.61
C CYS A 254 -13.56 -4.09 -5.88
N ALA A 255 -12.36 -3.81 -6.39
CA ALA A 255 -11.96 -2.43 -6.73
C ALA A 255 -12.63 -1.93 -8.02
N THR A 256 -12.75 -2.77 -9.06
CA THR A 256 -13.43 -2.40 -10.30
C THR A 256 -14.94 -2.21 -10.13
N ASP A 257 -15.59 -2.99 -9.25
CA ASP A 257 -17.02 -2.84 -8.93
C ASP A 257 -17.37 -1.43 -8.39
N LEU A 258 -16.45 -0.79 -7.67
CA LEU A 258 -16.64 0.60 -7.24
C LEU A 258 -16.68 1.57 -8.42
N LEU A 259 -15.84 1.37 -9.43
CA LEU A 259 -15.81 2.20 -10.64
C LEU A 259 -17.06 1.96 -11.50
N ASP A 260 -17.51 0.71 -11.61
CA ASP A 260 -18.76 0.37 -12.30
C ASP A 260 -19.96 1.06 -11.63
N LYS A 261 -20.04 1.02 -10.29
CA LYS A 261 -21.10 1.70 -9.52
C LYS A 261 -21.03 3.23 -9.63
N LEU A 262 -19.81 3.78 -9.76
CA LEU A 262 -19.59 5.20 -10.00
C LEU A 262 -19.75 5.59 -11.47
N GLU A 263 -20.02 4.64 -12.36
CA GLU A 263 -20.13 4.82 -13.82
C GLU A 263 -18.90 5.54 -14.42
N LEU A 264 -17.69 5.25 -13.88
CA LEU A 264 -16.43 5.81 -14.34
C LEU A 264 -15.75 4.88 -15.34
N PRO A 265 -15.27 5.36 -16.50
CA PRO A 265 -14.53 4.52 -17.44
C PRO A 265 -13.14 4.21 -16.91
N TYR A 266 -12.74 2.94 -17.05
CA TYR A 266 -11.44 2.48 -16.55
C TYR A 266 -10.84 1.40 -17.47
N ARG A 267 -9.55 1.11 -17.24
CA ARG A 267 -8.88 -0.08 -17.76
C ARG A 267 -8.13 -0.80 -16.64
N LYS A 268 -7.91 -2.11 -16.81
CA LYS A 268 -7.09 -2.95 -15.95
C LYS A 268 -5.84 -3.39 -16.73
N VAL A 269 -4.68 -3.22 -16.13
CA VAL A 269 -3.40 -3.64 -16.70
C VAL A 269 -2.68 -4.61 -15.76
N ILE A 270 -1.95 -5.57 -16.31
CA ILE A 270 -0.97 -6.37 -15.56
C ILE A 270 0.35 -5.62 -15.64
N LEU A 271 0.96 -5.34 -14.49
CA LEU A 271 2.28 -4.71 -14.46
C LEU A 271 3.35 -5.69 -14.95
N CYS A 272 4.29 -5.19 -15.74
CA CYS A 272 5.46 -5.94 -16.15
C CYS A 272 6.50 -6.03 -15.02
N SER A 273 7.47 -6.92 -15.16
CA SER A 273 8.49 -7.18 -14.14
C SER A 273 9.32 -5.95 -13.73
N GLY A 274 9.46 -4.95 -14.60
CA GLY A 274 10.20 -3.73 -14.32
C GLY A 274 9.39 -2.63 -13.64
N ASP A 275 8.05 -2.73 -13.64
CA ASP A 275 7.14 -1.74 -13.05
C ASP A 275 6.50 -2.21 -11.74
N MET A 276 6.64 -3.49 -11.40
CA MET A 276 6.07 -4.05 -10.17
C MET A 276 6.71 -3.52 -8.89
N GLY A 277 5.90 -3.41 -7.83
CA GLY A 277 6.37 -3.10 -6.49
C GLY A 277 7.32 -4.17 -5.91
N PHE A 278 8.23 -3.74 -5.04
CA PHE A 278 9.30 -4.56 -4.43
C PHE A 278 8.82 -5.87 -3.79
N SER A 279 7.68 -5.86 -3.12
CA SER A 279 7.12 -7.02 -2.41
C SER A 279 6.19 -7.87 -3.27
N ALA A 280 5.81 -7.40 -4.46
CA ALA A 280 4.79 -8.02 -5.28
C ALA A 280 5.31 -9.23 -6.07
N GLU A 281 4.50 -10.27 -6.14
CA GLU A 281 4.64 -11.42 -7.04
C GLU A 281 3.89 -11.18 -8.35
N LYS A 282 2.72 -10.56 -8.28
CA LYS A 282 1.87 -10.17 -9.42
C LYS A 282 1.01 -8.97 -9.02
N THR A 283 0.87 -8.01 -9.91
CA THR A 283 0.09 -6.78 -9.68
C THR A 283 -0.84 -6.49 -10.84
N TYR A 284 -2.07 -6.10 -10.50
CA TYR A 284 -2.99 -5.42 -11.39
C TYR A 284 -3.12 -3.97 -10.99
N ASP A 285 -2.89 -3.05 -11.93
CA ASP A 285 -3.28 -1.67 -11.78
C ASP A 285 -4.61 -1.42 -12.49
N ILE A 286 -5.45 -0.61 -11.84
CA ILE A 286 -6.69 -0.11 -12.39
C ILE A 286 -6.48 1.37 -12.64
N GLU A 287 -6.72 1.79 -13.87
CA GLU A 287 -6.53 3.17 -14.30
C GLU A 287 -7.87 3.75 -14.74
N VAL A 288 -8.22 4.93 -14.25
CA VAL A 288 -9.45 5.65 -14.57
C VAL A 288 -9.19 6.70 -15.65
N TRP A 289 -10.16 6.91 -16.53
CA TRP A 289 -10.08 7.92 -17.56
C TRP A 289 -10.18 9.35 -16.99
N LEU A 290 -9.26 10.22 -17.38
CA LEU A 290 -9.28 11.64 -17.07
C LEU A 290 -9.47 12.47 -18.36
N PRO A 291 -10.65 13.07 -18.56
CA PRO A 291 -10.98 13.83 -19.76
C PRO A 291 -10.02 14.99 -20.07
N SER A 292 -9.56 15.72 -19.04
CA SER A 292 -8.68 16.88 -19.25
C SER A 292 -7.30 16.50 -19.78
N GLU A 293 -6.83 15.29 -19.45
CA GLU A 293 -5.55 14.76 -19.89
C GLU A 293 -5.66 13.86 -21.13
N ASN A 294 -6.88 13.46 -21.48
CA ASN A 294 -7.19 12.49 -22.54
C ASN A 294 -6.41 11.19 -22.38
N LYS A 295 -6.32 10.69 -21.14
CA LYS A 295 -5.59 9.44 -20.81
C LYS A 295 -6.13 8.75 -19.56
N TYR A 296 -5.72 7.50 -19.37
CA TYR A 296 -5.96 6.73 -18.16
C TYR A 296 -4.90 7.05 -17.11
N ARG A 297 -5.30 7.10 -15.84
CA ARG A 297 -4.43 7.34 -14.68
C ARG A 297 -4.72 6.32 -13.60
N GLU A 298 -3.67 5.77 -13.00
CA GLU A 298 -3.77 4.81 -11.90
C GLU A 298 -4.64 5.35 -10.76
N ILE A 299 -5.62 4.55 -10.33
CA ILE A 299 -6.52 4.83 -9.22
C ILE A 299 -6.49 3.76 -8.15
N SER A 300 -6.07 2.55 -8.52
CA SER A 300 -5.86 1.42 -7.63
C SER A 300 -4.74 0.53 -8.14
N SER A 301 -4.00 -0.05 -7.21
CA SER A 301 -3.04 -1.11 -7.46
C SER A 301 -3.35 -2.27 -6.52
N CYS A 302 -3.53 -3.48 -7.05
CA CYS A 302 -3.82 -4.70 -6.31
C CYS A 302 -2.70 -5.71 -6.51
N SER A 303 -2.04 -6.14 -5.43
CA SER A 303 -0.85 -7.00 -5.48
C SER A 303 -1.00 -8.26 -4.65
N SER A 304 -0.59 -9.39 -5.23
CA SER A 304 -0.20 -10.56 -4.46
C SER A 304 1.27 -10.44 -4.08
N CYS A 305 1.56 -10.57 -2.80
CA CYS A 305 2.92 -10.66 -2.28
C CYS A 305 3.35 -12.11 -2.00
N SER A 306 2.49 -13.09 -2.29
CA SER A 306 2.72 -14.49 -1.94
C SER A 306 3.19 -14.62 -0.47
N THR A 307 4.27 -15.32 -0.20
CA THR A 307 4.81 -15.47 1.15
C THR A 307 5.89 -14.44 1.53
N PHE A 308 6.21 -13.50 0.65
CA PHE A 308 7.32 -12.56 0.86
C PHE A 308 7.19 -11.75 2.16
N GLN A 309 6.06 -11.10 2.36
CA GLN A 309 5.80 -10.34 3.58
C GLN A 309 5.65 -11.27 4.80
N ALA A 310 5.01 -12.42 4.62
CA ALA A 310 4.81 -13.39 5.68
C ALA A 310 6.14 -13.95 6.23
N GLN A 311 7.15 -14.14 5.38
CA GLN A 311 8.50 -14.53 5.81
C GLN A 311 9.16 -13.46 6.68
N ARG A 312 9.04 -12.16 6.29
CA ARG A 312 9.56 -11.02 7.06
C ARG A 312 8.85 -10.85 8.40
N MET A 313 7.54 -11.05 8.42
CA MET A 313 6.69 -10.95 9.62
C MET A 313 6.63 -12.23 10.46
N LYS A 314 7.18 -13.35 9.96
CA LYS A 314 7.08 -14.70 10.57
C LYS A 314 5.62 -15.15 10.77
N SER A 315 4.75 -14.80 9.82
CA SER A 315 3.33 -15.10 9.87
C SER A 315 3.05 -16.43 9.19
N ARG A 316 2.48 -17.38 9.92
CA ARG A 316 2.33 -18.77 9.49
C ARG A 316 0.95 -19.30 9.84
N TYR A 317 0.59 -20.45 9.28
CA TYR A 317 -0.59 -21.23 9.68
C TYR A 317 -0.24 -22.73 9.71
N LYS A 318 -1.08 -23.52 10.38
CA LYS A 318 -0.99 -24.99 10.34
C LYS A 318 -1.93 -25.49 9.24
N ASN A 319 -1.36 -26.15 8.22
CA ASN A 319 -2.14 -26.75 7.15
C ASN A 319 -2.82 -28.08 7.58
N LYS A 320 -3.63 -28.67 6.68
CA LYS A 320 -4.33 -29.94 6.93
C LYS A 320 -3.40 -31.09 7.31
N ASN A 321 -2.14 -31.05 6.86
CA ASN A 321 -1.11 -32.04 7.20
C ASN A 321 -0.43 -31.74 8.54
N LYS A 322 -0.89 -30.73 9.30
CA LYS A 322 -0.28 -30.25 10.54
C LYS A 322 1.13 -29.63 10.37
N GLU A 323 1.51 -29.29 9.15
CA GLU A 323 2.75 -28.58 8.86
C GLU A 323 2.55 -27.07 9.09
N THR A 324 3.59 -26.43 9.63
CA THR A 324 3.59 -24.97 9.80
C THR A 324 4.19 -24.33 8.57
N VAL A 325 3.36 -23.61 7.79
CA VAL A 325 3.72 -22.97 6.53
C VAL A 325 3.41 -21.47 6.58
N PHE A 326 4.04 -20.67 5.72
CA PHE A 326 3.78 -19.22 5.63
C PHE A 326 2.43 -18.96 4.99
N VAL A 327 1.73 -17.92 5.48
CA VAL A 327 0.52 -17.40 4.85
C VAL A 327 0.87 -16.66 3.55
N GLY A 328 -0.09 -16.51 2.67
CA GLY A 328 -0.05 -15.55 1.57
C GLY A 328 -0.62 -14.20 2.02
N THR A 329 -0.07 -13.11 1.51
CA THR A 329 -0.55 -11.74 1.77
C THR A 329 -0.85 -11.02 0.49
N LEU A 330 -1.93 -10.23 0.50
CA LEU A 330 -2.34 -9.38 -0.61
C LEU A 330 -2.74 -8.01 -0.07
N ASN A 331 -2.53 -7.00 -0.88
CA ASN A 331 -2.99 -5.64 -0.62
C ASN A 331 -3.57 -5.03 -1.89
N GLY A 332 -4.48 -4.07 -1.74
CA GLY A 332 -5.04 -3.35 -2.88
C GLY A 332 -5.82 -2.12 -2.45
N SER A 333 -5.77 -1.09 -3.26
CA SER A 333 -6.56 0.12 -3.00
C SER A 333 -8.01 -0.10 -3.43
N GLY A 334 -8.92 0.15 -2.55
CA GLY A 334 -10.34 0.07 -2.82
C GLY A 334 -11.11 1.37 -2.61
N LEU A 335 -10.71 2.52 -3.12
CA LEU A 335 -9.71 3.08 -4.03
C LEU A 335 -8.87 4.20 -3.36
N ALA A 336 -8.01 4.87 -4.14
CA ALA A 336 -7.41 6.15 -3.73
C ALA A 336 -8.47 7.26 -3.76
N VAL A 337 -8.90 7.77 -2.59
CA VAL A 337 -10.05 8.67 -2.46
C VAL A 337 -9.84 9.97 -3.24
N GLY A 338 -8.67 10.60 -3.11
CA GLY A 338 -8.35 11.83 -3.83
C GLY A 338 -8.35 11.66 -5.36
N ARG A 339 -7.80 10.56 -5.88
CA ARG A 339 -7.84 10.27 -7.32
C ARG A 339 -9.25 9.94 -7.81
N THR A 340 -10.08 9.30 -6.98
CA THR A 340 -11.50 9.09 -7.30
C THR A 340 -12.26 10.40 -7.30
N LEU A 341 -11.97 11.31 -6.38
CA LEU A 341 -12.53 12.68 -6.41
C LEU A 341 -12.18 13.40 -7.71
N ILE A 342 -10.90 13.33 -8.16
CA ILE A 342 -10.46 13.87 -9.45
C ILE A 342 -11.31 13.29 -10.60
N ALA A 343 -11.43 11.96 -10.64
CA ALA A 343 -12.16 11.28 -11.69
C ALA A 343 -13.65 11.69 -11.72
N VAL A 344 -14.30 11.81 -10.57
CA VAL A 344 -15.68 12.30 -10.48
C VAL A 344 -15.77 13.74 -10.97
N LEU A 345 -14.90 14.64 -10.51
CA LEU A 345 -14.92 16.04 -10.97
C LEU A 345 -14.80 16.13 -12.48
N GLU A 346 -13.85 15.42 -13.08
CA GLU A 346 -13.57 15.55 -14.51
C GLU A 346 -14.58 14.82 -15.41
N ASN A 347 -15.10 13.66 -14.99
CA ASN A 347 -16.06 12.90 -15.81
C ASN A 347 -17.51 13.41 -15.67
N TYR A 348 -17.85 14.07 -14.56
CA TYR A 348 -19.20 14.57 -14.29
C TYR A 348 -19.37 16.08 -14.44
N GLN A 349 -18.32 16.77 -14.94
CA GLN A 349 -18.36 18.22 -15.17
C GLN A 349 -19.39 18.63 -16.21
N GLN A 350 -19.98 19.80 -16.02
CA GLN A 350 -20.89 20.43 -16.97
C GLN A 350 -20.22 21.66 -17.63
N LYS A 351 -20.80 22.14 -18.72
CA LYS A 351 -20.28 23.27 -19.49
C LYS A 351 -20.12 24.55 -18.65
N ASP A 352 -20.99 24.76 -17.69
CA ASP A 352 -20.95 25.89 -16.75
C ASP A 352 -19.94 25.71 -15.60
N GLY A 353 -19.29 24.53 -15.50
CA GLY A 353 -18.34 24.19 -14.47
C GLY A 353 -18.96 23.58 -13.21
N SER A 354 -20.26 23.35 -13.19
CA SER A 354 -20.92 22.56 -12.15
C SER A 354 -20.59 21.07 -12.30
N ILE A 355 -20.80 20.28 -11.24
CA ILE A 355 -20.51 18.85 -11.20
C ILE A 355 -21.76 18.09 -10.81
N ILE A 356 -22.20 17.16 -11.65
CA ILE A 356 -23.28 16.25 -11.29
C ILE A 356 -22.76 15.26 -10.26
N VAL A 357 -23.48 15.08 -9.16
CA VAL A 357 -23.15 14.09 -8.15
C VAL A 357 -23.59 12.70 -8.63
N PRO A 358 -22.68 11.71 -8.73
CA PRO A 358 -23.03 10.33 -9.04
C PRO A 358 -24.20 9.83 -8.20
N LYS A 359 -25.16 9.13 -8.79
CA LYS A 359 -26.40 8.72 -8.10
C LYS A 359 -26.12 7.94 -6.81
N VAL A 360 -25.13 7.04 -6.83
CA VAL A 360 -24.77 6.20 -5.69
C VAL A 360 -24.19 6.99 -4.51
N LEU A 361 -23.69 8.21 -4.75
CA LEU A 361 -23.13 9.09 -3.72
C LEU A 361 -24.15 10.04 -3.10
N ARG A 362 -25.30 10.27 -3.74
CA ARG A 362 -26.31 11.23 -3.27
C ARG A 362 -26.79 10.96 -1.85
N PRO A 363 -27.04 9.69 -1.42
CA PRO A 363 -27.40 9.39 -0.04
C PRO A 363 -26.35 9.84 0.99
N TYR A 364 -25.06 9.76 0.62
CA TYR A 364 -23.94 10.21 1.46
C TYR A 364 -23.74 11.72 1.45
N MET A 365 -24.42 12.45 0.54
CA MET A 365 -24.32 13.89 0.32
C MET A 365 -25.61 14.65 0.61
N ASN A 366 -26.43 14.15 1.53
CA ASN A 366 -27.73 14.77 1.86
C ASN A 366 -28.64 14.92 0.64
N ASN A 367 -28.60 13.98 -0.30
CA ASN A 367 -29.31 13.97 -1.58
C ASN A 367 -28.98 15.16 -2.51
N LEU A 368 -27.80 15.74 -2.35
CA LEU A 368 -27.31 16.77 -3.28
C LEU A 368 -27.10 16.15 -4.67
N GLU A 369 -27.67 16.77 -5.70
CA GLU A 369 -27.57 16.29 -7.09
C GLU A 369 -26.53 17.03 -7.92
N LEU A 370 -26.25 18.28 -7.56
CA LEU A 370 -25.38 19.18 -8.32
C LEU A 370 -24.52 20.02 -7.37
N ILE A 371 -23.23 20.07 -7.65
CA ILE A 371 -22.28 20.98 -7.01
C ILE A 371 -22.05 22.15 -7.97
N SER A 372 -22.29 23.37 -7.53
CA SER A 372 -22.11 24.60 -8.31
C SER A 372 -21.47 25.70 -7.48
N ALA A 373 -20.84 26.66 -8.14
CA ALA A 373 -20.46 27.92 -7.50
C ALA A 373 -21.73 28.63 -7.00
N LYS A 374 -21.70 29.06 -5.73
CA LYS A 374 -22.77 29.92 -5.16
C LYS A 374 -22.56 31.36 -5.54
#